data_098c8c804df64588febae75495ddc055
#
_entry.id   098c8c804df64588febae75495ddc055
#
_cell.length_a   1.000
_cell.length_b   1.000
_cell.length_c   1.000
_cell.angle_alpha   90.00
_cell.angle_beta   90.00
_cell.angle_gamma   90.00
#
_symmetry.space_group_name_H-M   'P 1'
#
loop_
_entity.id
_entity.type
_entity.pdbx_description
1 polymer ?
#
loop_
_entity_poly.entity_id
_entity_poly.type
_entity_poly.pdbx_seq_one_letter_code
_entity_poly.pdbx_strand_id
1 'polypeptide(L)'
;FHLFLLVVGFILLVKGADFFVDGATNVALKFHIPMIIIGLTVAAFGTSLPEAAISIEAALQENAGISVGNIIGSNILNILIILGLSACITPLAVRKSTIRVEIPLVVGISILLTAVGAIFGELSFFCGIVLWIIFLFFLIYLFRQAKSGSSDLGILSTGQADIPFSKSLFYIALGLIAIVLGSDVAVESATAI
;
A
#
# COMPACT_ATOMS: atom_id res chain seq x y z
N PHE A 1 -20.38 -4.63 -20.80
CA PHE A 1 -19.13 -4.06 -21.31
C PHE A 1 -18.29 -3.47 -20.16
N HIS A 2 -18.86 -2.58 -19.35
CA HIS A 2 -18.15 -1.93 -18.23
C HIS A 2 -17.65 -2.92 -17.15
N LEU A 3 -18.41 -3.96 -16.84
CA LEU A 3 -17.96 -5.00 -15.92
C LEU A 3 -16.70 -5.74 -16.42
N PHE A 4 -16.63 -5.99 -17.75
CA PHE A 4 -15.43 -6.59 -18.35
C PHE A 4 -14.22 -5.66 -18.27
N LEU A 5 -14.40 -4.37 -18.57
CA LEU A 5 -13.33 -3.38 -18.46
C LEU A 5 -12.87 -3.21 -17.01
N LEU A 6 -13.80 -3.25 -16.04
CA LEU A 6 -13.46 -3.22 -14.62
C LEU A 6 -12.54 -4.38 -14.23
N VAL A 7 -12.85 -5.58 -14.67
CA VAL A 7 -11.99 -6.76 -14.44
C VAL A 7 -10.61 -6.59 -15.09
N VAL A 8 -10.56 -6.07 -16.33
CA VAL A 8 -9.28 -5.78 -17.01
C VAL A 8 -8.48 -4.74 -16.22
N GLY A 9 -9.12 -3.66 -15.73
CA GLY A 9 -8.50 -2.64 -14.89
C GLY A 9 -7.87 -3.25 -13.62
N PHE A 10 -8.60 -4.12 -12.93
CA PHE A 10 -8.06 -4.82 -11.75
C PHE A 10 -6.89 -5.75 -12.09
N ILE A 11 -6.94 -6.47 -13.20
CA ILE A 11 -5.81 -7.31 -13.64
C ILE A 11 -4.57 -6.46 -13.90
N LEU A 12 -4.73 -5.31 -14.55
CA LEU A 12 -3.63 -4.36 -14.81
C LEU A 12 -3.05 -3.80 -13.49
N LEU A 13 -3.91 -3.44 -12.54
CA LEU A 13 -3.50 -2.96 -11.22
C LEU A 13 -2.67 -3.98 -10.46
N VAL A 14 -3.17 -5.23 -10.35
CA VAL A 14 -2.49 -6.31 -9.63
C VAL A 14 -1.16 -6.66 -10.31
N LYS A 15 -1.17 -6.87 -11.64
CA LYS A 15 0.05 -7.19 -12.39
C LYS A 15 1.04 -6.04 -12.42
N GLY A 16 0.55 -4.81 -12.47
CA GLY A 16 1.37 -3.61 -12.35
C GLY A 16 2.08 -3.53 -11.00
N ALA A 17 1.37 -3.80 -9.91
CA ALA A 17 1.96 -3.86 -8.57
C ALA A 17 3.00 -4.98 -8.43
N ASP A 18 2.73 -6.18 -8.97
CA ASP A 18 3.70 -7.29 -9.00
C ASP A 18 5.01 -6.85 -9.69
N PHE A 19 4.93 -6.31 -10.91
CA PHE A 19 6.11 -5.83 -11.64
C PHE A 19 6.85 -4.72 -10.91
N PHE A 20 6.13 -3.78 -10.29
CA PHE A 20 6.73 -2.72 -9.51
C PHE A 20 7.50 -3.27 -8.31
N VAL A 21 6.89 -4.15 -7.52
CA VAL A 21 7.50 -4.75 -6.33
C VAL A 21 8.73 -5.57 -6.69
N ASP A 22 8.64 -6.41 -7.74
CA ASP A 22 9.76 -7.20 -8.21
C ASP A 22 10.93 -6.32 -8.66
N GLY A 23 10.66 -5.31 -9.46
CA GLY A 23 11.67 -4.37 -9.94
C GLY A 23 12.32 -3.58 -8.79
N ALA A 24 11.51 -3.00 -7.90
CA ALA A 24 11.98 -2.20 -6.78
C ALA A 24 12.76 -3.04 -5.75
N THR A 25 12.32 -4.28 -5.49
CA THR A 25 13.03 -5.24 -4.64
C THR A 25 14.42 -5.54 -5.19
N ASN A 26 14.52 -5.85 -6.48
CA ASN A 26 15.81 -6.13 -7.12
C ASN A 26 16.75 -4.92 -7.14
N VAL A 27 16.21 -3.71 -7.34
CA VAL A 27 17.00 -2.46 -7.21
C VAL A 27 17.51 -2.31 -5.78
N ALA A 28 16.65 -2.47 -4.77
CA ALA A 28 17.02 -2.33 -3.37
C ALA A 28 18.09 -3.36 -2.94
N LEU A 29 17.98 -4.60 -3.42
CA LEU A 29 18.98 -5.66 -3.19
C LEU A 29 20.36 -5.28 -3.78
N LYS A 30 20.40 -4.64 -4.93
CA LYS A 30 21.67 -4.14 -5.53
C LYS A 30 22.34 -3.05 -4.71
N PHE A 31 21.55 -2.27 -3.98
CA PHE A 31 22.08 -1.29 -3.00
C PHE A 31 22.36 -1.92 -1.62
N HIS A 32 22.37 -3.25 -1.52
CA HIS A 32 22.64 -4.00 -0.28
C HIS A 32 21.67 -3.64 0.86
N ILE A 33 20.42 -3.27 0.51
CA ILE A 33 19.37 -3.02 1.49
C ILE A 33 18.90 -4.36 2.07
N PRO A 34 18.88 -4.53 3.41
CA PRO A 34 18.44 -5.76 4.04
C PRO A 34 16.98 -6.13 3.66
N MET A 35 16.73 -7.43 3.45
CA MET A 35 15.41 -7.94 3.05
C MET A 35 14.27 -7.53 4.00
N ILE A 36 14.55 -7.42 5.28
CA ILE A 36 13.55 -6.96 6.25
C ILE A 36 13.10 -5.51 5.99
N ILE A 37 14.01 -4.64 5.58
CA ILE A 37 13.69 -3.26 5.22
C ILE A 37 12.90 -3.23 3.92
N ILE A 38 13.31 -4.04 2.93
CA ILE A 38 12.58 -4.15 1.65
C ILE A 38 11.15 -4.62 1.90
N GLY A 39 10.96 -5.67 2.71
CA GLY A 39 9.62 -6.17 3.05
C GLY A 39 8.74 -5.13 3.77
N LEU A 40 9.32 -4.40 4.74
CA LEU A 40 8.60 -3.39 5.50
C LEU A 40 8.32 -2.09 4.73
N THR A 41 9.02 -1.85 3.63
CA THR A 41 8.90 -0.62 2.84
C THR A 41 8.42 -0.90 1.42
N VAL A 42 9.26 -1.49 0.58
CA VAL A 42 8.97 -1.70 -0.85
C VAL A 42 7.76 -2.62 -1.04
N ALA A 43 7.72 -3.77 -0.36
CA ALA A 43 6.60 -4.69 -0.50
C ALA A 43 5.32 -4.10 0.09
N ALA A 44 5.38 -3.53 1.31
CA ALA A 44 4.21 -2.93 1.95
C ALA A 44 3.64 -1.74 1.13
N PHE A 45 4.51 -0.87 0.62
CA PHE A 45 4.09 0.25 -0.24
C PHE A 45 3.56 -0.26 -1.59
N GLY A 46 4.25 -1.23 -2.21
CA GLY A 46 3.87 -1.77 -3.51
C GLY A 46 2.50 -2.46 -3.51
N THR A 47 2.15 -3.16 -2.44
CA THR A 47 0.82 -3.79 -2.31
C THR A 47 -0.31 -2.76 -2.11
N SER A 48 0.00 -1.55 -1.66
CA SER A 48 -0.97 -0.45 -1.51
C SER A 48 -1.00 0.52 -2.70
N LEU A 49 -0.16 0.30 -3.72
CA LEU A 49 -0.17 1.13 -4.93
C LEU A 49 -1.47 1.06 -5.73
N PRO A 50 -2.11 -0.12 -5.92
CA PRO A 50 -3.41 -0.19 -6.57
C PRO A 50 -4.48 0.66 -5.89
N GLU A 51 -4.58 0.58 -4.56
CA GLU A 51 -5.54 1.37 -3.78
C GLU A 51 -5.24 2.87 -3.87
N ALA A 52 -3.96 3.25 -3.80
CA ALA A 52 -3.55 4.64 -3.94
C ALA A 52 -3.89 5.18 -5.34
N ALA A 53 -3.61 4.41 -6.40
CA ALA A 53 -3.90 4.80 -7.78
C ALA A 53 -5.42 4.99 -8.01
N ILE A 54 -6.25 4.03 -7.57
CA ILE A 54 -7.71 4.14 -7.67
C ILE A 54 -8.21 5.35 -6.89
N SER A 55 -7.73 5.59 -5.67
CA SER A 55 -8.20 6.70 -4.84
C SER A 55 -7.80 8.06 -5.41
N ILE A 56 -6.60 8.18 -5.98
CA ILE A 56 -6.13 9.39 -6.65
C ILE A 56 -6.93 9.64 -7.92
N GLU A 57 -7.10 8.62 -8.77
CA GLU A 57 -7.84 8.73 -10.02
C GLU A 57 -9.31 9.10 -9.76
N ALA A 58 -9.97 8.44 -8.80
CA ALA A 58 -11.33 8.76 -8.41
C ALA A 58 -11.45 10.21 -7.88
N ALA A 59 -10.46 10.68 -7.13
CA ALA A 59 -10.43 12.07 -6.66
C ALA A 59 -10.24 13.07 -7.80
N LEU A 60 -9.42 12.76 -8.81
CA LEU A 60 -9.23 13.60 -10.02
C LEU A 60 -10.50 13.67 -10.88
N GLN A 61 -11.29 12.60 -10.88
CA GLN A 61 -12.59 12.53 -11.54
C GLN A 61 -13.75 13.06 -10.67
N GLU A 62 -13.46 13.74 -9.56
CA GLU A 62 -14.44 14.30 -8.62
C GLU A 62 -15.39 13.24 -8.02
N ASN A 63 -15.00 11.97 -8.03
CA ASN A 63 -15.74 10.84 -7.48
C ASN A 63 -15.27 10.47 -6.07
N ALA A 64 -15.59 11.32 -5.11
CA ALA A 64 -15.22 11.10 -3.70
C ALA A 64 -15.76 9.78 -3.13
N GLY A 65 -16.92 9.31 -3.61
CA GLY A 65 -17.54 8.06 -3.17
C GLY A 65 -16.67 6.84 -3.46
N ILE A 66 -16.13 6.73 -4.67
CA ILE A 66 -15.21 5.65 -5.05
C ILE A 66 -13.89 5.75 -4.26
N SER A 67 -13.32 6.96 -4.11
CA SER A 67 -12.08 7.16 -3.37
C SER A 67 -12.21 6.73 -1.90
N VAL A 68 -13.21 7.20 -1.19
CA VAL A 68 -13.46 6.86 0.21
C VAL A 68 -13.85 5.40 0.36
N GLY A 69 -14.73 4.89 -0.53
CA GLY A 69 -15.15 3.48 -0.54
C GLY A 69 -14.01 2.51 -0.75
N ASN A 70 -13.06 2.83 -1.64
CA ASN A 70 -11.86 2.03 -1.87
C ASN A 70 -10.97 1.96 -0.62
N ILE A 71 -10.70 3.09 0.04
CA ILE A 71 -9.86 3.15 1.25
C ILE A 71 -10.51 2.37 2.40
N ILE A 72 -11.80 2.60 2.67
CA ILE A 72 -12.50 1.90 3.75
C ILE A 72 -12.67 0.43 3.44
N GLY A 73 -13.08 0.10 2.21
CA GLY A 73 -13.33 -1.27 1.78
C GLY A 73 -12.07 -2.14 1.81
N SER A 74 -10.94 -1.64 1.33
CA SER A 74 -9.66 -2.36 1.38
C SER A 74 -9.19 -2.60 2.81
N ASN A 75 -9.34 -1.62 3.71
CA ASN A 75 -9.02 -1.82 5.13
C ASN A 75 -9.92 -2.87 5.80
N ILE A 76 -11.22 -2.87 5.53
CA ILE A 76 -12.15 -3.88 6.04
C ILE A 76 -11.76 -5.27 5.53
N LEU A 77 -11.48 -5.43 4.22
CA LEU A 77 -11.05 -6.69 3.64
C LEU A 77 -9.73 -7.17 4.24
N ASN A 78 -8.75 -6.30 4.38
CA ASN A 78 -7.43 -6.63 4.93
C ASN A 78 -7.55 -7.10 6.40
N ILE A 79 -8.39 -6.47 7.22
CA ILE A 79 -8.55 -6.83 8.62
C ILE A 79 -9.44 -8.06 8.78
N LEU A 80 -10.62 -8.08 8.18
CA LEU A 80 -11.61 -9.14 8.44
C LEU A 80 -11.33 -10.39 7.61
N ILE A 81 -11.00 -10.25 6.33
CA ILE A 81 -10.78 -11.39 5.45
C ILE A 81 -9.34 -11.87 5.55
N ILE A 82 -8.36 -11.03 5.22
CA ILE A 82 -6.97 -11.49 5.13
C ILE A 82 -6.43 -11.84 6.51
N LEU A 83 -6.46 -10.91 7.45
CA LEU A 83 -5.94 -11.14 8.80
C LEU A 83 -6.82 -12.14 9.58
N GLY A 84 -8.16 -12.00 9.51
CA GLY A 84 -9.09 -12.87 10.20
C GLY A 84 -9.00 -14.32 9.72
N LEU A 85 -9.03 -14.55 8.41
CA LEU A 85 -8.91 -15.89 7.84
C LEU A 85 -7.53 -16.52 8.11
N SER A 86 -6.47 -15.73 8.00
CA SER A 86 -5.11 -16.18 8.35
C SER A 86 -5.01 -16.63 9.81
N ALA A 87 -5.65 -15.89 10.73
CA ALA A 87 -5.68 -16.24 12.15
C ALA A 87 -6.48 -17.52 12.44
N CYS A 88 -7.48 -17.84 11.62
CA CYS A 88 -8.21 -19.11 11.71
C CYS A 88 -7.36 -20.32 11.28
N ILE A 89 -6.43 -20.11 10.34
CA ILE A 89 -5.56 -21.19 9.81
C ILE A 89 -4.35 -21.41 10.72
N THR A 90 -3.74 -20.31 11.20
CA THR A 90 -2.54 -20.38 12.05
C THR A 90 -2.52 -19.24 13.05
N PRO A 91 -2.05 -19.46 14.31
CA PRO A 91 -1.88 -18.37 15.27
C PRO A 91 -0.90 -17.32 14.74
N LEU A 92 -1.32 -16.05 14.74
CA LEU A 92 -0.49 -14.94 14.29
C LEU A 92 0.27 -14.34 15.48
N ALA A 93 1.59 -14.41 15.44
CA ALA A 93 2.43 -13.77 16.44
C ALA A 93 2.46 -12.24 16.22
N VAL A 94 1.98 -11.47 17.18
CA VAL A 94 1.96 -10.00 17.12
C VAL A 94 3.08 -9.42 17.98
N ARG A 95 3.91 -8.55 17.40
CA ARG A 95 4.99 -7.88 18.14
C ARG A 95 4.43 -6.88 19.15
N LYS A 96 5.14 -6.68 20.26
CA LYS A 96 4.76 -5.69 21.28
C LYS A 96 4.72 -4.26 20.73
N SER A 97 5.59 -3.93 19.78
CA SER A 97 5.60 -2.64 19.06
C SER A 97 4.30 -2.43 18.28
N THR A 98 3.83 -3.45 17.57
CA THR A 98 2.58 -3.40 16.81
C THR A 98 1.40 -3.11 17.72
N ILE A 99 1.30 -3.78 18.87
CA ILE A 99 0.21 -3.56 19.83
C ILE A 99 0.26 -2.17 20.46
N ARG A 100 1.48 -1.65 20.74
CA ARG A 100 1.64 -0.40 21.50
C ARG A 100 1.66 0.86 20.66
N VAL A 101 2.07 0.76 19.39
CA VAL A 101 2.28 1.92 18.52
C VAL A 101 1.45 1.83 17.24
N GLU A 102 1.59 0.74 16.48
CA GLU A 102 1.01 0.64 15.14
C GLU A 102 -0.51 0.54 15.19
N ILE A 103 -1.08 -0.34 16.03
CA ILE A 103 -2.53 -0.48 16.17
C ILE A 103 -3.19 0.81 16.72
N PRO A 104 -2.70 1.43 17.83
CA PRO A 104 -3.25 2.70 18.31
C PRO A 104 -3.16 3.82 17.29
N LEU A 105 -2.10 3.88 16.48
CA LEU A 105 -1.96 4.87 15.41
C LEU A 105 -3.04 4.69 14.34
N VAL A 106 -3.23 3.46 13.85
CA VAL A 106 -4.26 3.15 12.84
C VAL A 106 -5.66 3.48 13.36
N VAL A 107 -5.97 3.07 14.60
CA VAL A 107 -7.25 3.39 15.25
C VAL A 107 -7.43 4.90 15.39
N GLY A 108 -6.39 5.61 15.84
CA GLY A 108 -6.41 7.07 15.99
C GLY A 108 -6.67 7.80 14.66
N ILE A 109 -5.99 7.38 13.57
CA ILE A 109 -6.20 7.93 12.23
C ILE A 109 -7.63 7.63 11.74
N SER A 110 -8.13 6.41 11.96
CA SER A 110 -9.49 6.03 11.56
C SER A 110 -10.56 6.87 12.29
N ILE A 111 -10.39 7.10 13.59
CA ILE A 111 -11.27 7.98 14.38
C ILE A 111 -11.19 9.42 13.86
N LEU A 112 -9.98 9.93 13.61
CA LEU A 112 -9.76 11.28 13.07
C LEU A 112 -10.49 11.46 11.74
N LEU A 113 -10.29 10.55 10.80
CA LEU A 113 -10.93 10.61 9.48
C LEU A 113 -12.46 10.55 9.57
N THR A 114 -12.97 9.65 10.41
CA THR A 114 -14.42 9.52 10.63
C THR A 114 -15.00 10.79 11.27
N ALA A 115 -14.32 11.35 12.27
CA ALA A 115 -14.76 12.57 12.93
C ALA A 115 -14.74 13.79 11.98
N VAL A 116 -13.67 13.96 11.19
CA VAL A 116 -13.55 15.04 10.20
C VAL A 116 -14.65 14.89 9.15
N GLY A 117 -14.84 13.69 8.59
CA GLY A 117 -15.88 13.43 7.60
C GLY A 117 -17.30 13.66 8.15
N ALA A 118 -17.56 13.26 9.40
CA ALA A 118 -18.86 13.44 10.04
C ALA A 118 -19.17 14.90 10.39
N ILE A 119 -18.17 15.70 10.77
CA ILE A 119 -18.36 17.09 11.20
C ILE A 119 -18.39 18.05 10.01
N PHE A 120 -17.46 17.88 9.07
CA PHE A 120 -17.28 18.82 7.96
C PHE A 120 -17.88 18.34 6.64
N GLY A 121 -18.22 17.04 6.54
CA GLY A 121 -18.77 16.46 5.30
C GLY A 121 -17.73 16.27 4.17
N GLU A 122 -16.50 16.76 4.36
CA GLU A 122 -15.42 16.69 3.38
C GLU A 122 -14.03 16.57 4.05
N LEU A 123 -13.08 16.05 3.32
CA LEU A 123 -11.67 16.05 3.72
C LEU A 123 -10.95 17.21 3.04
N SER A 124 -10.65 18.25 3.81
CA SER A 124 -9.99 19.45 3.28
C SER A 124 -8.52 19.20 2.93
N PHE A 125 -7.95 20.05 2.08
CA PHE A 125 -6.53 20.03 1.73
C PHE A 125 -5.61 20.05 2.97
N PHE A 126 -5.94 20.82 4.00
CA PHE A 126 -5.18 20.85 5.24
C PHE A 126 -5.20 19.51 5.99
N CYS A 127 -6.34 18.82 6.00
CA CYS A 127 -6.44 17.47 6.54
C CYS A 127 -5.50 16.51 5.80
N GLY A 128 -5.45 16.59 4.47
CA GLY A 128 -4.52 15.83 3.64
C GLY A 128 -3.05 16.10 4.02
N ILE A 129 -2.65 17.36 4.22
CA ILE A 129 -1.28 17.71 4.64
C ILE A 129 -0.96 17.08 6.01
N VAL A 130 -1.86 17.17 6.98
CA VAL A 130 -1.65 16.58 8.32
C VAL A 130 -1.47 15.05 8.21
N LEU A 131 -2.30 14.36 7.42
CA LEU A 131 -2.16 12.93 7.19
C LEU A 131 -0.83 12.56 6.53
N TRP A 132 -0.37 13.36 5.56
CA TRP A 132 0.94 13.18 4.94
C TRP A 132 2.10 13.34 5.94
N ILE A 133 2.02 14.32 6.82
CA ILE A 133 3.01 14.52 7.88
C ILE A 133 3.03 13.31 8.82
N ILE A 134 1.86 12.82 9.26
CA ILE A 134 1.75 11.62 10.10
C ILE A 134 2.35 10.40 9.38
N PHE A 135 2.06 10.24 8.10
CA PHE A 135 2.61 9.15 7.28
C PHE A 135 4.13 9.19 7.18
N LEU A 136 4.73 10.38 6.95
CA LEU A 136 6.18 10.54 6.91
C LEU A 136 6.84 10.20 8.27
N PHE A 137 6.24 10.64 9.38
CA PHE A 137 6.73 10.26 10.71
C PHE A 137 6.62 8.74 10.94
N PHE A 138 5.54 8.12 10.48
CA PHE A 138 5.37 6.68 10.57
C PHE A 138 6.42 5.93 9.73
N LEU A 139 6.73 6.38 8.53
CA LEU A 139 7.81 5.81 7.71
C LEU A 139 9.17 5.91 8.42
N ILE A 140 9.49 7.06 9.01
CA ILE A 140 10.73 7.23 9.78
C ILE A 140 10.77 6.28 10.97
N TYR A 141 9.65 6.11 11.67
CA TYR A 141 9.52 5.15 12.77
C TYR A 141 9.79 3.71 12.28
N LEU A 142 9.16 3.27 11.19
CA LEU A 142 9.37 1.93 10.61
C LEU A 142 10.83 1.71 10.20
N PHE A 143 11.45 2.71 9.57
CA PHE A 143 12.87 2.64 9.18
C PHE A 143 13.80 2.48 10.39
N ARG A 144 13.55 3.24 11.46
CA ARG A 144 14.33 3.12 12.71
C ARG A 144 14.13 1.77 13.38
N GLN A 145 12.90 1.26 13.40
CA GLN A 145 12.57 -0.04 13.96
C GLN A 145 13.22 -1.19 13.17
N ALA A 146 13.19 -1.12 11.84
CA ALA A 146 13.84 -2.10 10.97
C ALA A 146 15.35 -2.14 11.20
N LYS A 147 15.99 -0.98 11.34
CA LYS A 147 17.44 -0.87 11.62
C LYS A 147 17.80 -1.42 13.00
N SER A 148 16.98 -1.19 14.01
CA SER A 148 17.19 -1.70 15.37
C SER A 148 16.96 -3.21 15.48
N GLY A 149 15.96 -3.76 14.77
CA GLY A 149 15.66 -5.19 14.76
C GLY A 149 16.65 -6.04 13.98
N SER A 150 17.40 -5.45 13.05
CA SER A 150 18.44 -6.13 12.28
C SER A 150 19.62 -6.58 13.14
N SER A 151 19.80 -6.00 14.33
CA SER A 151 20.88 -6.36 15.27
C SER A 151 20.58 -7.66 16.06
N ASP A 152 19.30 -8.01 16.24
CA ASP A 152 18.89 -9.18 17.04
C ASP A 152 18.65 -10.45 16.20
N LEU A 153 18.43 -10.30 14.91
CA LEU A 153 18.28 -11.42 13.98
C LEU A 153 19.57 -11.58 13.17
N GLY A 154 20.54 -12.28 13.73
CA GLY A 154 21.84 -12.59 13.14
C GLY A 154 21.82 -13.38 11.81
N ILE A 155 20.78 -13.22 11.01
CA ILE A 155 20.63 -13.76 9.68
C ILE A 155 20.19 -12.59 8.76
N LEU A 156 21.17 -11.79 8.40
CA LEU A 156 21.06 -10.97 7.20
C LEU A 156 21.14 -11.93 6.01
N SER A 157 20.05 -12.57 5.65
CA SER A 157 19.92 -13.13 4.32
C SER A 157 19.89 -11.94 3.37
N THR A 158 21.06 -11.56 2.90
CA THR A 158 21.19 -10.69 1.74
C THR A 158 20.66 -11.50 0.56
N GLY A 159 19.39 -11.29 0.20
CA GLY A 159 18.88 -11.83 -1.05
C GLY A 159 19.81 -11.37 -2.18
N GLN A 160 20.08 -12.25 -3.14
CA GLN A 160 20.81 -11.86 -4.33
C GLN A 160 19.83 -11.23 -5.32
N ALA A 161 20.26 -10.17 -6.00
CA ALA A 161 19.48 -9.58 -7.08
C ALA A 161 19.53 -10.52 -8.29
N ASP A 162 18.39 -11.10 -8.64
CA ASP A 162 18.31 -12.15 -9.68
C ASP A 162 18.31 -11.60 -11.11
N ILE A 163 17.96 -10.32 -11.28
CA ILE A 163 17.81 -9.71 -12.61
C ILE A 163 18.75 -8.49 -12.80
N PRO A 164 19.14 -8.20 -14.06
CA PRO A 164 19.95 -7.03 -14.39
C PRO A 164 19.28 -5.71 -13.96
N PHE A 165 20.07 -4.72 -13.57
CA PHE A 165 19.56 -3.42 -13.12
C PHE A 165 18.64 -2.74 -14.15
N SER A 166 19.00 -2.80 -15.43
CA SER A 166 18.20 -2.25 -16.51
C SER A 166 16.83 -2.92 -16.62
N LYS A 167 16.77 -4.24 -16.44
CA LYS A 167 15.52 -5.00 -16.43
C LYS A 167 14.68 -4.69 -15.19
N SER A 168 15.30 -4.48 -14.04
CA SER A 168 14.61 -4.04 -12.82
C SER A 168 13.95 -2.67 -13.02
N LEU A 169 14.67 -1.74 -13.63
CA LEU A 169 14.14 -0.41 -13.94
C LEU A 169 12.99 -0.47 -14.95
N PHE A 170 13.11 -1.34 -15.96
CA PHE A 170 12.03 -1.60 -16.90
C PHE A 170 10.78 -2.16 -16.21
N TYR A 171 10.94 -3.07 -15.24
CA TYR A 171 9.82 -3.63 -14.47
C TYR A 171 9.14 -2.55 -13.61
N ILE A 172 9.89 -1.65 -12.99
CA ILE A 172 9.33 -0.51 -12.24
C ILE A 172 8.51 0.36 -13.19
N ALA A 173 9.07 0.75 -14.34
CA ALA A 173 8.38 1.60 -15.30
C ALA A 173 7.12 0.94 -15.86
N LEU A 174 7.21 -0.33 -16.26
CA LEU A 174 6.08 -1.11 -16.76
C LEU A 174 4.99 -1.26 -15.69
N GLY A 175 5.39 -1.53 -14.44
CA GLY A 175 4.49 -1.63 -13.30
C GLY A 175 3.73 -0.34 -13.05
N LEU A 176 4.42 0.80 -13.01
CA LEU A 176 3.79 2.11 -12.82
C LEU A 176 2.82 2.45 -13.96
N ILE A 177 3.20 2.21 -15.22
CA ILE A 177 2.32 2.44 -16.37
C ILE A 177 1.06 1.57 -16.27
N ALA A 178 1.23 0.28 -15.94
CA ALA A 178 0.09 -0.63 -15.81
C ALA A 178 -0.84 -0.24 -14.65
N ILE A 179 -0.30 0.26 -13.53
CA ILE A 179 -1.08 0.76 -12.39
C ILE A 179 -1.89 1.99 -12.79
N VAL A 180 -1.28 2.97 -13.45
CA VAL A 180 -1.97 4.20 -13.89
C VAL A 180 -3.07 3.89 -14.90
N LEU A 181 -2.78 3.10 -15.93
CA LEU A 181 -3.80 2.70 -16.92
C LEU A 181 -4.90 1.83 -16.29
N GLY A 182 -4.52 0.95 -15.38
CA GLY A 182 -5.46 0.09 -14.67
C GLY A 182 -6.40 0.87 -13.75
N SER A 183 -5.91 1.90 -13.07
CA SER A 183 -6.75 2.75 -12.20
C SER A 183 -7.74 3.59 -13.01
N ASP A 184 -7.31 4.19 -14.11
CA ASP A 184 -8.17 4.96 -15.02
C ASP A 184 -9.33 4.08 -15.55
N VAL A 185 -9.01 2.94 -16.15
CA VAL A 185 -10.00 1.98 -16.64
C VAL A 185 -10.94 1.47 -15.55
N ALA A 186 -10.41 1.20 -14.35
CA ALA A 186 -11.21 0.69 -13.23
C ALA A 186 -12.19 1.76 -12.71
N VAL A 187 -11.74 2.99 -12.52
CA VAL A 187 -12.57 4.09 -11.99
C VAL A 187 -13.63 4.50 -13.01
N GLU A 188 -13.27 4.68 -14.29
CA GLU A 188 -14.21 4.99 -15.36
C GLU A 188 -15.30 3.89 -15.47
N SER A 189 -14.87 2.63 -15.43
CA SER A 189 -15.83 1.51 -15.53
C SER A 189 -16.73 1.40 -14.29
N ALA A 190 -16.20 1.64 -13.09
CA ALA A 190 -16.97 1.62 -11.85
C ALA A 190 -17.98 2.78 -11.78
N THR A 191 -17.61 3.95 -12.30
CA THR A 191 -18.51 5.13 -12.35
C THR A 191 -19.65 4.92 -13.35
N ALA A 192 -19.45 4.11 -14.39
CA ALA A 192 -20.43 3.84 -15.45
C ALA A 192 -21.40 2.68 -15.13
N ILE A 193 -21.23 1.96 -14.00
CA ILE A 193 -22.10 0.89 -13.52
C ILE A 193 -23.11 1.44 -12.51
#